data_975c1d17d06f739249bdecfd8de539bc
#
_entry.id   975c1d17d06f739249bdecfd8de539bc
#
_cell.length_a   1.000
_cell.length_b   1.000
_cell.length_c   1.000
_cell.angle_alpha   90.00
_cell.angle_beta   90.00
_cell.angle_gamma   90.00
#
_symmetry.space_group_name_H-M   'P 1'
#
loop_
_entity.id
_entity.type
_entity.pdbx_description
1 polymer ?
#
loop_
_entity_poly.entity_id
_entity_poly.type
_entity_poly.pdbx_seq_one_letter_code
_entity_poly.pdbx_strand_id
1 'polypeptide(L)'
;MIDGKKVISALNIDDLESGKKYLFYFQGVETTTGQHWHVSTIVAKGMRPGKRIALVSGVHGDEISTVRTIQTVMDHLNPVEMSGAVLAVLDVSRPAMEGMARRWPNSGRGIDLIDLNREWPGNENGLSAPSRHAGMLFNRLLKPNADYAIDFHTSTTGIDMTALHIARMDLPEVRAMAELFPIDQIFDNAAYPGILANAFIDAGIPAFTPEIGAARILDHDMIPLFVEGTMNVLKHHGVIAGPMGRTGKDTGLFVGNSAHPVLATRGGFVELLVKLNDKVDAGQRVAVQRNAFGEVVAEYTSDVTGEVASYRTDATSEPGNILVTVLYNRTPSDGIDPLAE
;
A
#
# COMPACT_ATOMS: atom_id res chain seq x y z
N MET A 1 -9.59 -20.55 19.71
CA MET A 1 -8.47 -21.22 18.97
C MET A 1 -8.99 -21.57 17.59
N ILE A 2 -8.27 -21.16 16.55
CA ILE A 2 -8.51 -21.54 15.13
C ILE A 2 -7.16 -22.06 14.63
N ASP A 3 -7.12 -23.27 14.07
CA ASP A 3 -5.88 -23.92 13.58
C ASP A 3 -4.72 -23.87 14.58
N GLY A 4 -5.02 -24.10 15.86
CA GLY A 4 -4.04 -24.05 16.95
C GLY A 4 -3.58 -22.65 17.38
N LYS A 5 -4.05 -21.57 16.70
CA LYS A 5 -3.69 -20.20 17.03
C LYS A 5 -4.75 -19.55 17.92
N LYS A 6 -4.33 -18.69 18.84
CA LYS A 6 -5.23 -17.96 19.73
C LYS A 6 -6.00 -16.89 18.93
N VAL A 7 -7.31 -16.79 19.19
CA VAL A 7 -8.16 -15.68 18.73
C VAL A 7 -8.12 -14.58 19.78
N ILE A 8 -7.89 -13.35 19.36
CA ILE A 8 -7.83 -12.15 20.21
C ILE A 8 -8.79 -11.07 19.68
N SER A 9 -9.38 -10.28 20.56
CA SER A 9 -10.24 -9.14 20.23
C SER A 9 -9.59 -7.78 20.52
N ALA A 10 -8.43 -7.81 21.16
CA ALA A 10 -7.53 -6.67 21.39
C ALA A 10 -6.12 -7.21 21.63
N LEU A 11 -5.12 -6.37 21.48
CA LEU A 11 -3.72 -6.67 21.74
C LEU A 11 -3.07 -5.51 22.49
N ASN A 12 -2.34 -5.85 23.55
CA ASN A 12 -1.28 -5.03 24.10
C ASN A 12 0.03 -5.83 24.02
N ILE A 13 0.97 -5.38 23.19
CA ILE A 13 2.25 -6.06 22.99
C ILE A 13 3.05 -6.13 24.31
N ASP A 14 2.85 -5.18 25.23
CA ASP A 14 3.57 -5.18 26.50
C ASP A 14 3.21 -6.40 27.39
N ASP A 15 2.01 -6.95 27.23
CA ASP A 15 1.56 -8.14 27.97
C ASP A 15 2.16 -9.46 27.45
N LEU A 16 2.85 -9.44 26.31
CA LEU A 16 3.49 -10.62 25.73
C LEU A 16 4.88 -10.85 26.34
N GLU A 17 5.31 -12.10 26.41
CA GLU A 17 6.67 -12.44 26.81
C GLU A 17 7.69 -11.98 25.78
N SER A 18 8.83 -11.43 26.23
CA SER A 18 9.93 -10.98 25.37
C SER A 18 10.66 -12.15 24.70
N GLY A 19 11.31 -11.90 23.58
CA GLY A 19 12.13 -12.86 22.84
C GLY A 19 11.33 -13.93 22.09
N LYS A 20 10.06 -13.70 21.79
CA LYS A 20 9.16 -14.68 21.15
C LYS A 20 8.43 -14.13 19.93
N LYS A 21 8.06 -15.04 19.02
CA LYS A 21 7.06 -14.79 17.97
C LYS A 21 5.70 -15.36 18.41
N TYR A 22 4.65 -14.62 18.07
CA TYR A 22 3.26 -14.99 18.34
C TYR A 22 2.45 -14.95 17.06
N LEU A 23 1.56 -15.92 16.89
CA LEU A 23 0.62 -16.01 15.79
C LEU A 23 -0.80 -15.95 16.38
N PHE A 24 -1.56 -14.96 15.94
CA PHE A 24 -2.92 -14.72 16.37
C PHE A 24 -3.88 -14.64 15.20
N TYR A 25 -5.14 -14.90 15.46
CA TYR A 25 -6.25 -14.39 14.67
C TYR A 25 -6.90 -13.25 15.43
N PHE A 26 -6.88 -12.05 14.86
CA PHE A 26 -7.64 -10.92 15.40
C PHE A 26 -9.10 -11.05 14.98
N GLN A 27 -10.02 -10.95 15.94
CA GLN A 27 -11.45 -11.04 15.73
C GLN A 27 -11.97 -9.68 15.22
N GLY A 28 -12.29 -9.59 13.94
CA GLY A 28 -12.89 -8.42 13.31
C GLY A 28 -14.41 -8.40 13.41
N VAL A 29 -15.06 -7.65 12.53
CA VAL A 29 -16.51 -7.51 12.48
C VAL A 29 -17.20 -8.86 12.19
N GLU A 30 -18.44 -9.00 12.65
CA GLU A 30 -19.29 -10.17 12.36
C GLU A 30 -19.67 -10.21 10.87
N THR A 31 -19.75 -11.43 10.35
CA THR A 31 -20.33 -11.73 9.04
C THR A 31 -21.86 -11.68 9.12
N THR A 32 -22.54 -11.70 7.98
CA THR A 32 -24.01 -11.73 7.91
C THR A 32 -24.64 -12.96 8.56
N THR A 33 -23.86 -14.01 8.82
CA THR A 33 -24.29 -15.26 9.45
C THR A 33 -23.85 -15.39 10.90
N GLY A 34 -23.33 -14.30 11.51
CA GLY A 34 -23.00 -14.23 12.93
C GLY A 34 -21.63 -14.80 13.31
N GLN A 35 -20.78 -15.16 12.33
CA GLN A 35 -19.38 -15.48 12.57
C GLN A 35 -18.52 -14.22 12.43
N HIS A 36 -17.26 -14.26 12.88
CA HIS A 36 -16.37 -13.14 12.73
C HIS A 36 -15.41 -13.34 11.54
N TRP A 37 -15.06 -12.24 10.87
CA TRP A 37 -13.87 -12.20 10.06
C TRP A 37 -12.66 -12.23 10.97
N HIS A 38 -11.71 -13.10 10.65
CA HIS A 38 -10.49 -13.28 11.42
C HIS A 38 -9.28 -12.82 10.60
N VAL A 39 -8.52 -11.88 11.14
CA VAL A 39 -7.35 -11.27 10.48
C VAL A 39 -6.08 -11.89 11.05
N SER A 40 -5.23 -12.40 10.15
CA SER A 40 -3.96 -13.02 10.51
C SER A 40 -2.97 -11.99 11.02
N THR A 41 -2.49 -12.21 12.24
CA THR A 41 -1.62 -11.27 12.94
C THR A 41 -0.38 -11.99 13.47
N ILE A 42 0.80 -11.43 13.22
CA ILE A 42 2.07 -11.94 13.75
C ILE A 42 2.72 -10.84 14.60
N VAL A 43 3.23 -11.21 15.77
CA VAL A 43 4.04 -10.31 16.60
C VAL A 43 5.40 -10.93 16.82
N ALA A 44 6.47 -10.20 16.49
CA ALA A 44 7.83 -10.50 16.92
C ALA A 44 8.19 -9.51 18.04
N LYS A 45 8.20 -9.97 19.29
CA LYS A 45 8.56 -9.14 20.45
C LYS A 45 10.01 -9.40 20.84
N GLY A 46 10.83 -8.35 20.75
CA GLY A 46 12.24 -8.37 21.09
C GLY A 46 12.52 -8.62 22.56
N MET A 47 13.75 -9.06 22.85
CA MET A 47 14.23 -9.24 24.23
C MET A 47 14.42 -7.92 24.98
N ARG A 48 14.69 -6.84 24.27
CA ARG A 48 15.00 -5.52 24.85
C ARG A 48 13.89 -4.52 24.52
N PRO A 49 13.66 -3.51 25.37
CA PRO A 49 12.80 -2.38 25.04
C PRO A 49 13.27 -1.68 23.75
N GLY A 50 12.35 -1.12 22.98
CA GLY A 50 12.64 -0.39 21.74
C GLY A 50 11.36 0.03 21.04
N LYS A 51 11.49 0.50 19.80
CA LYS A 51 10.39 0.98 18.97
C LYS A 51 9.50 -0.17 18.49
N ARG A 52 8.23 0.14 18.28
CA ARG A 52 7.22 -0.78 17.74
C ARG A 52 6.83 -0.34 16.35
N ILE A 53 6.98 -1.23 15.39
CA ILE A 53 6.69 -0.95 13.98
C ILE A 53 5.55 -1.85 13.51
N ALA A 54 4.47 -1.23 13.02
CA ALA A 54 3.35 -1.93 12.41
C ALA A 54 3.57 -2.07 10.90
N LEU A 55 3.42 -3.29 10.38
CA LEU A 55 3.43 -3.63 8.96
C LEU A 55 2.04 -4.15 8.61
N VAL A 56 1.35 -3.48 7.70
CA VAL A 56 -0.04 -3.80 7.35
C VAL A 56 -0.13 -4.13 5.87
N SER A 57 -0.91 -5.15 5.52
CA SER A 57 -1.21 -5.56 4.14
C SER A 57 -2.63 -6.09 4.00
N GLY A 58 -3.08 -6.27 2.76
CA GLY A 58 -4.39 -6.84 2.46
C GLY A 58 -5.55 -5.91 2.80
N VAL A 59 -5.32 -4.60 2.84
CA VAL A 59 -6.39 -3.58 2.90
C VAL A 59 -7.26 -3.69 1.64
N HIS A 60 -6.64 -3.94 0.48
CA HIS A 60 -7.32 -4.40 -0.72
C HIS A 60 -7.04 -5.89 -0.94
N GLY A 61 -8.07 -6.62 -1.36
CA GLY A 61 -8.00 -8.09 -1.38
C GLY A 61 -7.27 -8.70 -2.57
N ASP A 62 -6.98 -7.93 -3.61
CA ASP A 62 -6.24 -8.35 -4.81
C ASP A 62 -4.73 -8.04 -4.74
N GLU A 63 -4.25 -7.42 -3.66
CA GLU A 63 -2.88 -6.93 -3.53
C GLU A 63 -1.96 -7.93 -2.81
N ILE A 64 -1.69 -9.06 -3.43
CA ILE A 64 -1.11 -10.26 -2.81
C ILE A 64 0.41 -10.15 -2.56
N SER A 65 1.16 -9.44 -3.40
CA SER A 65 2.61 -9.23 -3.20
C SER A 65 2.93 -8.61 -1.84
N THR A 66 2.02 -7.78 -1.30
CA THR A 66 2.14 -7.12 0.01
C THR A 66 2.19 -8.11 1.16
N VAL A 67 1.31 -9.11 1.12
CA VAL A 67 1.25 -10.19 2.12
C VAL A 67 2.57 -10.97 2.13
N ARG A 68 3.07 -11.35 0.94
CA ARG A 68 4.31 -12.11 0.81
C ARG A 68 5.53 -11.31 1.27
N THR A 69 5.55 -10.00 0.99
CA THR A 69 6.59 -9.09 1.48
C THR A 69 6.67 -9.13 3.00
N ILE A 70 5.54 -8.91 3.70
CA ILE A 70 5.51 -8.91 5.17
C ILE A 70 5.86 -10.31 5.73
N GLN A 71 5.34 -11.39 5.14
CA GLN A 71 5.70 -12.74 5.56
C GLN A 71 7.22 -12.95 5.50
N THR A 72 7.86 -12.53 4.40
CA THR A 72 9.31 -12.66 4.22
C THR A 72 10.08 -11.84 5.24
N VAL A 73 9.67 -10.59 5.53
CA VAL A 73 10.25 -9.78 6.60
C VAL A 73 10.15 -10.52 7.94
N MET A 74 8.94 -11.00 8.29
CA MET A 74 8.72 -11.69 9.56
C MET A 74 9.53 -12.99 9.69
N ASP A 75 9.78 -13.70 8.56
CA ASP A 75 10.61 -14.91 8.56
C ASP A 75 12.07 -14.60 8.95
N HIS A 76 12.60 -13.44 8.53
CA HIS A 76 13.97 -13.01 8.84
C HIS A 76 14.17 -12.52 10.28
N LEU A 77 13.11 -12.24 11.04
CA LEU A 77 13.25 -11.69 12.39
C LEU A 77 13.58 -12.78 13.42
N ASN A 78 14.58 -12.52 14.26
CA ASN A 78 14.91 -13.32 15.44
C ASN A 78 14.61 -12.51 16.72
N PRO A 79 13.48 -12.74 17.41
CA PRO A 79 13.09 -11.95 18.57
C PRO A 79 14.12 -11.89 19.70
N VAL A 80 14.95 -12.92 19.83
CA VAL A 80 16.00 -12.96 20.87
C VAL A 80 17.05 -11.85 20.64
N GLU A 81 17.28 -11.46 19.40
CA GLU A 81 18.27 -10.43 19.01
C GLU A 81 17.66 -9.03 18.87
N MET A 82 16.33 -8.93 18.90
CA MET A 82 15.59 -7.69 18.64
C MET A 82 15.46 -6.80 19.88
N SER A 83 15.21 -5.51 19.58
CA SER A 83 14.69 -4.50 20.53
C SER A 83 13.33 -4.01 20.07
N GLY A 84 12.39 -3.75 21.00
CA GLY A 84 11.04 -3.35 20.66
C GLY A 84 10.21 -4.48 20.06
N ALA A 85 9.40 -4.19 19.04
CA ALA A 85 8.54 -5.19 18.42
C ALA A 85 8.19 -4.87 16.96
N VAL A 86 7.85 -5.91 16.19
CA VAL A 86 7.20 -5.79 14.90
C VAL A 86 5.83 -6.43 14.98
N LEU A 87 4.79 -5.68 14.66
CA LEU A 87 3.41 -6.12 14.51
C LEU A 87 3.09 -6.24 13.02
N ALA A 88 2.79 -7.42 12.54
CA ALA A 88 2.37 -7.68 11.16
C ALA A 88 0.88 -8.05 11.12
N VAL A 89 0.10 -7.36 10.27
CA VAL A 89 -1.31 -7.62 10.01
C VAL A 89 -1.45 -7.91 8.52
N LEU A 90 -1.84 -9.15 8.14
CA LEU A 90 -1.57 -9.67 6.81
C LEU A 90 -2.74 -9.61 5.83
N ASP A 91 -3.96 -9.87 6.28
CA ASP A 91 -5.15 -10.09 5.46
C ASP A 91 -6.33 -9.24 5.96
N VAL A 92 -6.08 -7.92 6.05
CA VAL A 92 -7.01 -6.94 6.65
C VAL A 92 -8.42 -7.04 6.07
N SER A 93 -8.56 -7.00 4.76
CA SER A 93 -9.85 -7.15 4.05
C SER A 93 -10.06 -8.58 3.58
N ARG A 94 -10.16 -9.51 4.52
CA ARG A 94 -10.33 -10.93 4.19
C ARG A 94 -11.47 -11.22 3.21
N PRO A 95 -12.68 -10.63 3.34
CA PRO A 95 -13.75 -10.89 2.38
C PRO A 95 -13.44 -10.40 0.96
N ALA A 96 -12.68 -9.31 0.80
CA ALA A 96 -12.21 -8.86 -0.50
C ALA A 96 -11.13 -9.80 -1.05
N MET A 97 -10.23 -10.28 -0.19
CA MET A 97 -9.15 -11.20 -0.57
C MET A 97 -9.69 -12.56 -1.01
N GLU A 98 -10.70 -13.11 -0.35
CA GLU A 98 -11.35 -14.37 -0.76
C GLU A 98 -12.01 -14.25 -2.15
N GLY A 99 -12.45 -13.05 -2.54
CA GLY A 99 -12.96 -12.73 -3.87
C GLY A 99 -11.89 -12.28 -4.88
N MET A 100 -10.61 -12.21 -4.49
CA MET A 100 -9.55 -11.59 -5.29
C MET A 100 -9.98 -10.24 -5.87
N ALA A 101 -10.67 -9.45 -5.05
CA ALA A 101 -11.23 -8.16 -5.41
C ALA A 101 -10.60 -7.03 -4.58
N ARG A 102 -10.48 -5.85 -5.18
CA ARG A 102 -9.99 -4.67 -4.46
C ARG A 102 -10.89 -4.31 -3.28
N ARG A 103 -12.20 -4.28 -3.51
CA ARG A 103 -13.17 -3.71 -2.59
C ARG A 103 -13.84 -4.76 -1.73
N TRP A 104 -14.18 -4.35 -0.49
CA TRP A 104 -14.97 -5.14 0.44
C TRP A 104 -16.42 -5.28 -0.06
N PRO A 105 -16.93 -6.50 -0.23
CA PRO A 105 -18.33 -6.74 -0.56
C PRO A 105 -19.20 -6.52 0.70
N ASN A 106 -19.88 -5.39 0.79
CA ASN A 106 -20.80 -5.06 1.88
C ASN A 106 -22.24 -5.39 1.47
N SER A 107 -22.98 -6.06 2.32
CA SER A 107 -24.32 -6.59 2.02
C SER A 107 -25.48 -5.70 2.50
N GLY A 108 -25.21 -4.43 2.84
CA GLY A 108 -26.22 -3.57 3.47
C GLY A 108 -27.43 -3.21 2.60
N ARG A 109 -27.25 -3.06 1.27
CA ARG A 109 -28.30 -2.71 0.29
C ARG A 109 -28.16 -3.50 -1.00
N GLY A 110 -28.12 -4.82 -0.91
CA GLY A 110 -27.65 -5.66 -2.00
C GLY A 110 -26.13 -5.86 -1.87
N ILE A 111 -25.38 -5.82 -2.95
CA ILE A 111 -23.93 -5.91 -2.90
C ILE A 111 -23.33 -4.53 -3.19
N ASP A 112 -22.96 -3.83 -2.13
CA ASP A 112 -22.16 -2.60 -2.22
C ASP A 112 -20.69 -2.96 -2.14
N LEU A 113 -19.87 -2.38 -3.01
CA LEU A 113 -18.43 -2.55 -3.03
C LEU A 113 -17.77 -1.34 -2.37
N ILE A 114 -17.31 -1.50 -1.12
CA ILE A 114 -16.69 -0.42 -0.34
C ILE A 114 -15.18 -0.53 -0.41
N ASP A 115 -14.51 0.56 -0.74
CA ASP A 115 -13.05 0.67 -0.63
C ASP A 115 -12.69 0.85 0.85
N LEU A 116 -12.12 -0.20 1.47
CA LEU A 116 -11.74 -0.17 2.87
C LEU A 116 -10.69 0.90 3.15
N ASN A 117 -9.86 1.26 2.14
CA ASN A 117 -8.88 2.33 2.26
C ASN A 117 -9.48 3.74 2.06
N ARG A 118 -10.78 3.89 2.32
CA ARG A 118 -11.51 5.16 2.49
C ARG A 118 -12.28 5.20 3.81
N GLU A 119 -12.16 4.13 4.62
CA GLU A 119 -12.92 3.98 5.86
C GLU A 119 -12.09 4.26 7.13
N TRP A 120 -10.76 4.44 7.02
CA TRP A 120 -9.88 4.63 8.18
C TRP A 120 -9.97 6.04 8.80
N PRO A 121 -9.86 6.16 10.15
CA PRO A 121 -9.56 5.11 11.14
C PRO A 121 -10.76 4.20 11.45
N GLY A 122 -11.91 4.42 10.83
CA GLY A 122 -13.13 3.67 11.06
C GLY A 122 -13.90 4.10 12.33
N ASN A 123 -15.02 3.46 12.55
CA ASN A 123 -15.85 3.67 13.73
C ASN A 123 -16.47 2.33 14.16
N GLU A 124 -16.14 1.84 15.34
CA GLU A 124 -16.62 0.56 15.87
C GLU A 124 -18.17 0.49 15.98
N ASN A 125 -18.82 1.65 16.05
CA ASN A 125 -20.27 1.81 16.04
C ASN A 125 -20.80 2.40 14.71
N GLY A 126 -19.97 2.37 13.64
CA GLY A 126 -20.28 2.91 12.32
C GLY A 126 -21.50 2.22 11.66
N LEU A 127 -21.96 2.82 10.56
CA LEU A 127 -23.17 2.36 9.85
C LEU A 127 -22.89 1.20 8.87
N SER A 128 -21.62 0.90 8.58
CA SER A 128 -21.21 -0.18 7.68
C SER A 128 -20.29 -1.18 8.38
N ALA A 129 -20.31 -2.45 7.95
CA ALA A 129 -19.39 -3.46 8.46
C ALA A 129 -17.92 -3.13 8.17
N PRO A 130 -17.52 -2.63 6.97
CA PRO A 130 -16.15 -2.17 6.72
C PRO A 130 -15.67 -1.08 7.69
N SER A 131 -16.49 -0.06 7.95
CA SER A 131 -16.14 1.02 8.88
C SER A 131 -15.96 0.50 10.32
N ARG A 132 -16.82 -0.42 10.76
CA ARG A 132 -16.69 -1.08 12.07
C ARG A 132 -15.43 -1.93 12.14
N HIS A 133 -15.12 -2.67 11.08
CA HIS A 133 -13.92 -3.51 11.00
C HIS A 133 -12.65 -2.67 11.07
N ALA A 134 -12.57 -1.59 10.29
CA ALA A 134 -11.48 -0.63 10.35
C ALA A 134 -11.30 -0.06 11.77
N GLY A 135 -12.41 0.38 12.41
CA GLY A 135 -12.39 0.90 13.77
C GLY A 135 -11.88 -0.09 14.81
N MET A 136 -12.33 -1.36 14.75
CA MET A 136 -11.86 -2.42 15.64
C MET A 136 -10.35 -2.68 15.46
N LEU A 137 -9.89 -2.80 14.21
CA LEU A 137 -8.46 -3.00 13.91
C LEU A 137 -7.62 -1.81 14.37
N PHE A 138 -8.03 -0.59 14.03
CA PHE A 138 -7.26 0.60 14.35
C PHE A 138 -7.14 0.82 15.85
N ASN A 139 -8.27 0.78 16.58
CA ASN A 139 -8.30 1.13 18.00
C ASN A 139 -7.78 0.02 18.91
N ARG A 140 -7.99 -1.26 18.54
CA ARG A 140 -7.71 -2.40 19.44
C ARG A 140 -6.45 -3.16 19.09
N LEU A 141 -5.90 -2.98 17.88
CA LEU A 141 -4.74 -3.72 17.41
C LEU A 141 -3.61 -2.80 16.95
N LEU A 142 -3.87 -1.87 16.04
CA LEU A 142 -2.84 -1.11 15.33
C LEU A 142 -2.31 0.06 16.18
N LYS A 143 -3.15 1.07 16.43
CA LYS A 143 -2.76 2.31 17.13
C LYS A 143 -2.09 2.09 18.49
N PRO A 144 -2.58 1.21 19.40
CA PRO A 144 -1.95 1.02 20.69
C PRO A 144 -0.59 0.30 20.65
N ASN A 145 -0.23 -0.29 19.51
CA ASN A 145 0.95 -1.14 19.36
C ASN A 145 1.97 -0.65 18.32
N ALA A 146 1.88 0.61 17.88
CA ALA A 146 2.76 1.16 16.84
C ALA A 146 3.33 2.51 17.25
N ASP A 147 4.64 2.69 17.11
CA ASP A 147 5.34 3.98 17.13
C ASP A 147 5.56 4.49 15.70
N TYR A 148 5.62 3.58 14.71
CA TYR A 148 5.73 3.81 13.27
C TYR A 148 4.91 2.77 12.51
N ALA A 149 4.47 3.09 11.29
CA ALA A 149 3.71 2.15 10.48
C ALA A 149 4.09 2.19 9.00
N ILE A 150 3.91 1.06 8.32
CA ILE A 150 4.04 0.91 6.87
C ILE A 150 2.80 0.18 6.38
N ASP A 151 2.04 0.83 5.49
CA ASP A 151 0.80 0.33 4.90
C ASP A 151 1.07 -0.12 3.46
N PHE A 152 1.30 -1.42 3.27
CA PHE A 152 1.72 -2.00 2.00
C PHE A 152 0.55 -2.19 1.04
N HIS A 153 0.71 -1.66 -0.16
CA HIS A 153 -0.22 -1.76 -1.27
C HIS A 153 0.47 -2.25 -2.55
N THR A 154 -0.32 -2.51 -3.58
CA THR A 154 0.06 -2.60 -4.98
C THR A 154 -0.86 -1.69 -5.77
N SER A 155 -0.60 -1.51 -7.07
CA SER A 155 -1.60 -0.90 -7.95
C SER A 155 -2.88 -1.73 -8.00
N THR A 156 -3.95 -1.17 -8.56
CA THR A 156 -5.23 -1.88 -8.75
C THR A 156 -5.16 -2.85 -9.93
N THR A 157 -6.03 -3.86 -9.93
CA THR A 157 -6.21 -4.76 -11.09
C THR A 157 -6.36 -3.97 -12.40
N GLY A 158 -5.64 -4.37 -13.43
CA GLY A 158 -5.61 -3.71 -14.74
C GLY A 158 -4.60 -2.57 -14.88
N ILE A 159 -3.82 -2.29 -13.84
CA ILE A 159 -2.73 -1.30 -13.83
C ILE A 159 -1.47 -1.97 -13.29
N ASP A 160 -0.33 -1.66 -13.88
CA ASP A 160 1.00 -1.94 -13.33
C ASP A 160 1.71 -0.63 -12.99
N MET A 161 2.63 -0.67 -12.01
CA MET A 161 3.36 0.51 -11.58
C MET A 161 4.80 0.18 -11.17
N THR A 162 5.60 1.22 -11.10
CA THR A 162 6.98 1.15 -10.60
C THR A 162 7.02 0.75 -9.13
N ALA A 163 8.21 0.42 -8.64
CA ALA A 163 8.46 0.40 -7.20
C ALA A 163 8.35 1.83 -6.66
N LEU A 164 7.21 2.15 -6.07
CA LEU A 164 6.83 3.52 -5.70
C LEU A 164 6.39 3.61 -4.23
N HIS A 165 6.60 4.75 -3.60
CA HIS A 165 5.94 5.11 -2.35
C HIS A 165 5.02 6.30 -2.52
N ILE A 166 3.88 6.31 -1.82
CA ILE A 166 3.08 7.50 -1.56
C ILE A 166 3.42 7.94 -0.13
N ALA A 167 4.00 9.13 0.03
CA ALA A 167 4.53 9.57 1.30
C ALA A 167 4.45 11.08 1.47
N ARG A 168 4.15 11.55 2.69
CA ARG A 168 4.25 12.94 3.12
C ARG A 168 5.72 13.31 3.35
N MET A 169 6.42 13.74 2.31
CA MET A 169 7.85 14.07 2.38
C MET A 169 8.15 15.38 3.14
N ASP A 170 7.13 16.15 3.45
CA ASP A 170 7.19 17.30 4.37
C ASP A 170 7.36 16.86 5.85
N LEU A 171 7.04 15.61 6.19
CA LEU A 171 7.20 15.05 7.52
C LEU A 171 8.58 14.37 7.65
N PRO A 172 9.50 14.88 8.50
CA PRO A 172 10.89 14.40 8.53
C PRO A 172 11.03 12.91 8.85
N GLU A 173 10.21 12.36 9.75
CA GLU A 173 10.28 10.94 10.11
C GLU A 173 9.72 10.02 9.01
N VAL A 174 8.69 10.47 8.27
CA VAL A 174 8.16 9.77 7.11
C VAL A 174 9.18 9.75 5.99
N ARG A 175 9.78 10.92 5.65
CA ARG A 175 10.86 11.04 4.69
C ARG A 175 12.01 10.11 5.01
N ALA A 176 12.48 10.12 6.28
CA ALA A 176 13.59 9.29 6.71
C ALA A 176 13.34 7.79 6.49
N MET A 177 12.10 7.32 6.70
CA MET A 177 11.74 5.93 6.44
C MET A 177 11.59 5.63 4.94
N ALA A 178 10.90 6.50 4.21
CA ALA A 178 10.59 6.27 2.79
C ALA A 178 11.86 6.22 1.92
N GLU A 179 12.87 7.04 2.21
CA GLU A 179 14.15 7.07 1.48
C GLU A 179 15.04 5.85 1.75
N LEU A 180 14.72 5.00 2.74
CA LEU A 180 15.49 3.79 3.07
C LEU A 180 15.20 2.60 2.15
N PHE A 181 14.29 2.72 1.21
CA PHE A 181 13.95 1.66 0.26
C PHE A 181 14.73 1.84 -1.06
N PRO A 182 15.27 0.75 -1.63
CA PRO A 182 15.93 0.79 -2.94
C PRO A 182 14.90 0.76 -4.07
N ILE A 183 14.06 1.79 -4.14
CA ILE A 183 12.96 1.93 -5.09
C ILE A 183 13.21 3.03 -6.11
N ASP A 184 12.36 3.13 -7.13
CA ASP A 184 12.52 4.05 -8.24
C ASP A 184 11.93 5.43 -7.97
N GLN A 185 10.74 5.48 -7.31
CA GLN A 185 9.95 6.71 -7.24
C GLN A 185 9.30 6.91 -5.89
N ILE A 186 9.15 8.19 -5.48
CA ILE A 186 8.26 8.62 -4.40
C ILE A 186 7.29 9.67 -4.94
N PHE A 187 6.01 9.44 -4.77
CA PHE A 187 4.98 10.45 -4.93
C PHE A 187 4.80 11.18 -3.60
N ASP A 188 5.33 12.42 -3.54
CA ASP A 188 5.18 13.32 -2.39
C ASP A 188 3.76 13.86 -2.35
N ASN A 189 2.89 13.16 -1.66
CA ASN A 189 1.47 13.49 -1.55
C ASN A 189 0.90 13.06 -0.21
N ALA A 190 -0.07 13.85 0.28
CA ALA A 190 -0.85 13.53 1.48
C ALA A 190 -1.88 12.43 1.24
N ALA A 191 -2.06 12.02 -0.03
CA ALA A 191 -3.10 11.11 -0.48
C ALA A 191 -4.54 11.54 -0.06
N TYR A 192 -5.49 10.62 -0.14
CA TYR A 192 -6.90 10.93 0.08
C TYR A 192 -7.29 10.78 1.56
N PRO A 193 -8.36 11.46 2.03
CA PRO A 193 -8.94 11.17 3.35
C PRO A 193 -9.38 9.70 3.46
N GLY A 194 -9.27 9.15 4.67
CA GLY A 194 -9.75 7.79 4.96
C GLY A 194 -8.78 6.67 4.57
N ILE A 195 -7.55 6.97 4.14
CA ILE A 195 -6.50 5.95 3.96
C ILE A 195 -5.81 5.64 5.30
N LEU A 196 -5.30 4.41 5.42
CA LEU A 196 -4.72 3.93 6.68
C LEU A 196 -3.46 4.70 7.07
N ALA A 197 -2.56 5.00 6.14
CA ALA A 197 -1.36 5.77 6.44
C ALA A 197 -1.68 7.15 7.02
N ASN A 198 -2.69 7.86 6.49
CA ASN A 198 -3.14 9.14 7.05
C ASN A 198 -3.76 8.98 8.43
N ALA A 199 -4.54 7.92 8.67
CA ALA A 199 -5.11 7.65 9.99
C ALA A 199 -4.02 7.44 11.06
N PHE A 200 -2.90 6.81 10.71
CA PHE A 200 -1.72 6.73 11.58
C PHE A 200 -1.08 8.10 11.81
N ILE A 201 -0.85 8.89 10.76
CA ILE A 201 -0.27 10.24 10.86
C ILE A 201 -1.13 11.14 11.74
N ASP A 202 -2.46 11.13 11.56
CA ASP A 202 -3.41 11.89 12.36
C ASP A 202 -3.42 11.44 13.84
N ALA A 203 -3.04 10.20 14.10
CA ALA A 203 -2.85 9.66 15.45
C ALA A 203 -1.45 9.94 16.02
N GLY A 204 -0.59 10.68 15.30
CA GLY A 204 0.79 11.01 15.70
C GLY A 204 1.80 9.89 15.45
N ILE A 205 1.47 8.93 14.60
CA ILE A 205 2.31 7.79 14.22
C ILE A 205 2.80 7.99 12.79
N PRO A 206 4.09 8.27 12.57
CA PRO A 206 4.63 8.42 11.21
C PRO A 206 4.40 7.17 10.37
N ALA A 207 3.83 7.35 9.17
CA ALA A 207 3.47 6.26 8.28
C ALA A 207 3.54 6.67 6.80
N PHE A 208 3.69 5.70 5.91
CA PHE A 208 3.62 5.88 4.46
C PHE A 208 3.14 4.60 3.78
N THR A 209 2.87 4.69 2.47
CA THR A 209 2.32 3.60 1.67
C THR A 209 3.31 3.18 0.59
N PRO A 210 3.97 2.02 0.71
CA PRO A 210 4.66 1.36 -0.40
C PRO A 210 3.66 0.74 -1.39
N GLU A 211 3.95 0.89 -2.69
CA GLU A 211 3.20 0.34 -3.81
C GLU A 211 4.07 -0.67 -4.57
N ILE A 212 3.71 -1.96 -4.54
CA ILE A 212 4.54 -3.07 -5.02
C ILE A 212 4.01 -3.60 -6.37
N GLY A 213 4.22 -2.85 -7.46
CA GLY A 213 3.88 -3.30 -8.81
C GLY A 213 2.40 -3.60 -9.03
N ALA A 214 2.11 -4.64 -9.80
CA ALA A 214 0.75 -5.03 -10.21
C ALA A 214 0.00 -5.84 -9.15
N ALA A 215 -1.33 -5.67 -9.10
CA ALA A 215 -2.22 -6.51 -8.31
C ALA A 215 -2.30 -7.95 -8.85
N ARG A 216 -2.79 -8.88 -8.02
CA ARG A 216 -3.12 -10.29 -8.33
C ARG A 216 -1.94 -11.18 -8.71
N ILE A 217 -0.71 -10.73 -8.53
CA ILE A 217 0.50 -11.51 -8.78
C ILE A 217 1.38 -11.55 -7.53
N LEU A 218 2.33 -12.48 -7.51
CA LEU A 218 3.50 -12.42 -6.64
C LEU A 218 4.67 -11.91 -7.46
N ASP A 219 4.99 -10.65 -7.29
CA ASP A 219 6.08 -10.00 -8.03
C ASP A 219 7.42 -10.36 -7.40
N HIS A 220 8.09 -11.35 -7.98
CA HIS A 220 9.36 -11.88 -7.47
C HIS A 220 10.54 -10.92 -7.62
N ASP A 221 10.44 -9.92 -8.49
CA ASP A 221 11.48 -8.92 -8.71
C ASP A 221 11.32 -7.74 -7.73
N MET A 222 10.09 -7.31 -7.48
CA MET A 222 9.81 -6.19 -6.58
C MET A 222 9.78 -6.56 -5.10
N ILE A 223 9.21 -7.72 -4.72
CA ILE A 223 9.14 -8.14 -3.31
C ILE A 223 10.49 -8.01 -2.58
N PRO A 224 11.64 -8.45 -3.14
CA PRO A 224 12.94 -8.30 -2.47
C PRO A 224 13.33 -6.86 -2.17
N LEU A 225 12.98 -5.89 -3.03
CA LEU A 225 13.27 -4.46 -2.82
C LEU A 225 12.54 -3.92 -1.59
N PHE A 226 11.26 -4.29 -1.45
CA PHE A 226 10.44 -3.86 -0.32
C PHE A 226 10.80 -4.59 0.99
N VAL A 227 11.23 -5.85 0.91
CA VAL A 227 11.83 -6.56 2.06
C VAL A 227 13.10 -5.86 2.51
N GLU A 228 14.04 -5.55 1.60
CA GLU A 228 15.28 -4.86 1.92
C GLU A 228 15.04 -3.48 2.55
N GLY A 229 14.14 -2.68 1.98
CA GLY A 229 13.75 -1.38 2.51
C GLY A 229 13.12 -1.47 3.90
N THR A 230 12.20 -2.42 4.11
CA THR A 230 11.60 -2.66 5.43
C THR A 230 12.65 -3.05 6.45
N MET A 231 13.58 -3.95 6.11
CA MET A 231 14.70 -4.31 6.99
C MET A 231 15.59 -3.11 7.30
N ASN A 232 15.78 -2.18 6.35
CA ASN A 232 16.50 -0.93 6.60
C ASN A 232 15.75 -0.02 7.59
N VAL A 233 14.42 0.10 7.48
CA VAL A 233 13.61 0.83 8.47
C VAL A 233 13.74 0.23 9.86
N LEU A 234 13.69 -1.12 9.99
CA LEU A 234 13.88 -1.80 11.27
C LEU A 234 15.26 -1.53 11.87
N LYS A 235 16.31 -1.49 11.04
CA LYS A 235 17.69 -1.14 11.47
C LYS A 235 17.79 0.33 11.86
N HIS A 236 17.21 1.23 11.08
CA HIS A 236 17.19 2.67 11.35
C HIS A 236 16.61 2.99 12.73
N HIS A 237 15.51 2.32 13.09
CA HIS A 237 14.88 2.48 14.40
C HIS A 237 15.47 1.61 15.51
N GLY A 238 16.55 0.87 15.24
CA GLY A 238 17.24 0.04 16.22
C GLY A 238 16.44 -1.19 16.67
N VAL A 239 15.42 -1.60 15.90
CA VAL A 239 14.65 -2.83 16.18
C VAL A 239 15.50 -4.08 15.95
N ILE A 240 16.29 -4.07 14.89
CA ILE A 240 17.30 -5.10 14.59
C ILE A 240 18.67 -4.46 14.38
N ALA A 241 19.73 -5.22 14.60
CA ALA A 241 21.09 -4.81 14.32
C ALA A 241 21.49 -5.18 12.87
N GLY A 242 22.54 -4.54 12.37
CA GLY A 242 23.17 -4.87 11.10
C GLY A 242 23.43 -3.65 10.20
N PRO A 243 24.23 -3.82 9.13
CA PRO A 243 24.47 -2.74 8.18
C PRO A 243 23.23 -2.43 7.37
N MET A 244 23.08 -1.17 6.93
CA MET A 244 22.07 -0.80 5.95
C MET A 244 22.30 -1.56 4.65
N GLY A 245 21.20 -1.97 4.01
CA GLY A 245 21.19 -2.41 2.63
C GLY A 245 21.16 -1.22 1.66
N ARG A 246 20.80 -1.46 0.40
CA ARG A 246 20.58 -0.40 -0.59
C ARG A 246 19.42 0.48 -0.17
N THR A 247 19.44 1.73 -0.63
CA THR A 247 18.45 2.76 -0.34
C THR A 247 18.09 3.51 -1.62
N GLY A 248 17.17 4.46 -1.57
CA GLY A 248 16.84 5.34 -2.69
C GLY A 248 18.03 6.12 -3.26
N LYS A 249 19.09 6.31 -2.46
CA LYS A 249 20.34 6.93 -2.95
C LYS A 249 21.09 6.05 -3.94
N ASP A 250 20.92 4.75 -3.86
CA ASP A 250 21.60 3.76 -4.69
C ASP A 250 20.86 3.49 -6.00
N THR A 251 19.56 3.85 -6.08
CA THR A 251 18.70 3.61 -7.27
C THR A 251 18.50 4.86 -8.14
N GLY A 252 18.92 6.04 -7.67
CA GLY A 252 18.64 7.29 -8.37
C GLY A 252 17.18 7.72 -8.22
N LEU A 253 16.62 7.47 -7.05
CA LEU A 253 15.25 7.77 -6.64
C LEU A 253 14.75 9.12 -7.17
N PHE A 254 13.64 9.10 -7.92
CA PHE A 254 12.91 10.29 -8.34
C PHE A 254 11.79 10.62 -7.35
N VAL A 255 11.74 11.87 -6.90
CA VAL A 255 10.65 12.37 -6.03
C VAL A 255 9.82 13.38 -6.82
N GLY A 256 8.59 13.02 -7.14
CA GLY A 256 7.61 13.90 -7.80
C GLY A 256 6.52 14.33 -6.82
N ASN A 257 6.04 15.55 -6.97
CA ASN A 257 4.97 16.11 -6.12
C ASN A 257 3.59 16.12 -6.81
N SER A 258 3.51 15.68 -8.05
CA SER A 258 2.26 15.65 -8.83
C SER A 258 2.25 14.45 -9.78
N ALA A 259 1.05 13.93 -10.04
CA ALA A 259 0.82 12.83 -10.97
C ALA A 259 -0.15 13.27 -12.06
N HIS A 260 0.22 13.06 -13.33
CA HIS A 260 -0.61 13.40 -14.49
C HIS A 260 -1.15 12.12 -15.14
N PRO A 261 -2.47 11.84 -15.07
CA PRO A 261 -3.07 10.73 -15.77
C PRO A 261 -3.35 11.08 -17.22
N VAL A 262 -2.86 10.28 -18.14
CA VAL A 262 -3.26 10.32 -19.56
C VAL A 262 -4.50 9.45 -19.73
N LEU A 263 -5.64 10.07 -20.01
CA LEU A 263 -6.94 9.41 -20.06
C LEU A 263 -7.34 9.02 -21.48
N ALA A 264 -7.92 7.83 -21.63
CA ALA A 264 -8.56 7.42 -22.87
C ALA A 264 -9.77 8.33 -23.19
N THR A 265 -9.86 8.80 -24.43
CA THR A 265 -11.01 9.58 -24.95
C THR A 265 -11.94 8.74 -25.83
N ARG A 266 -11.50 7.54 -26.22
CA ARG A 266 -12.24 6.61 -27.09
C ARG A 266 -12.24 5.21 -26.49
N GLY A 267 -13.12 4.33 -26.98
CA GLY A 267 -13.07 2.90 -26.72
C GLY A 267 -12.18 2.18 -27.74
N GLY A 268 -11.50 1.11 -27.35
CA GLY A 268 -10.72 0.29 -28.27
C GLY A 268 -9.54 -0.43 -27.64
N PHE A 269 -8.67 -0.96 -28.51
CA PHE A 269 -7.47 -1.68 -28.13
C PHE A 269 -6.31 -0.70 -27.93
N VAL A 270 -5.62 -0.83 -26.81
CA VAL A 270 -4.54 0.08 -26.38
C VAL A 270 -3.18 -0.55 -26.70
N GLU A 271 -2.34 0.23 -27.36
CA GLU A 271 -0.91 -0.04 -27.57
C GLU A 271 -0.12 1.03 -26.82
N LEU A 272 0.60 0.63 -25.78
CA LEU A 272 1.48 1.51 -25.02
C LEU A 272 2.80 1.70 -25.78
N LEU A 273 3.31 2.93 -25.80
CA LEU A 273 4.56 3.31 -26.45
C LEU A 273 5.68 3.61 -25.45
N VAL A 274 5.39 3.43 -24.15
CA VAL A 274 6.30 3.69 -23.01
C VAL A 274 6.29 2.51 -22.07
N LYS A 275 7.31 2.45 -21.22
CA LYS A 275 7.48 1.48 -20.13
C LYS A 275 7.54 2.21 -18.79
N LEU A 276 7.41 1.45 -17.70
CA LEU A 276 7.65 1.97 -16.35
C LEU A 276 9.06 2.56 -16.25
N ASN A 277 9.20 3.67 -15.53
CA ASN A 277 10.44 4.45 -15.37
C ASN A 277 10.95 5.19 -16.62
N ASP A 278 10.26 5.09 -17.78
CA ASP A 278 10.64 5.89 -18.93
C ASP A 278 10.48 7.39 -18.61
N LYS A 279 11.48 8.18 -19.00
CA LYS A 279 11.39 9.64 -19.01
C LYS A 279 10.62 10.06 -20.24
N VAL A 280 9.65 10.93 -20.05
CA VAL A 280 8.81 11.45 -21.13
C VAL A 280 8.81 12.96 -21.12
N ASP A 281 8.78 13.56 -22.30
CA ASP A 281 8.64 15.00 -22.50
C ASP A 281 7.19 15.39 -22.74
N ALA A 282 6.82 16.62 -22.40
CA ALA A 282 5.53 17.18 -22.78
C ALA A 282 5.38 17.15 -24.30
N GLY A 283 4.22 16.65 -24.79
CA GLY A 283 3.95 16.41 -26.21
C GLY A 283 4.44 15.04 -26.73
N GLN A 284 5.19 14.27 -25.95
CA GLN A 284 5.61 12.93 -26.35
C GLN A 284 4.40 11.98 -26.38
N ARG A 285 4.30 11.20 -27.47
CA ARG A 285 3.26 10.18 -27.62
C ARG A 285 3.55 8.99 -26.73
N VAL A 286 2.55 8.60 -25.92
CA VAL A 286 2.67 7.54 -24.89
C VAL A 286 1.77 6.34 -25.14
N ALA A 287 0.68 6.51 -25.93
CA ALA A 287 -0.20 5.40 -26.31
C ALA A 287 -0.91 5.67 -27.65
N VAL A 288 -1.34 4.56 -28.28
CA VAL A 288 -2.20 4.57 -29.47
C VAL A 288 -3.40 3.67 -29.20
N GLN A 289 -4.57 4.07 -29.66
CA GLN A 289 -5.79 3.27 -29.56
C GLN A 289 -6.36 2.93 -30.93
N ARG A 290 -6.75 1.66 -31.10
CA ARG A 290 -7.29 1.13 -32.36
C ARG A 290 -8.68 0.56 -32.15
N ASN A 291 -9.51 0.61 -33.19
CA ASN A 291 -10.78 -0.11 -33.21
C ASN A 291 -10.57 -1.59 -33.59
N ALA A 292 -11.65 -2.38 -33.63
CA ALA A 292 -11.61 -3.80 -33.99
C ALA A 292 -11.14 -4.08 -35.43
N PHE A 293 -11.12 -3.09 -36.30
CA PHE A 293 -10.62 -3.20 -37.69
C PHE A 293 -9.11 -2.86 -37.78
N GLY A 294 -8.47 -2.49 -36.65
CA GLY A 294 -7.06 -2.09 -36.60
C GLY A 294 -6.80 -0.62 -36.99
N GLU A 295 -7.84 0.15 -37.24
CA GLU A 295 -7.73 1.56 -37.57
C GLU A 295 -7.40 2.37 -36.30
N VAL A 296 -6.47 3.32 -36.38
CA VAL A 296 -6.15 4.26 -35.31
C VAL A 296 -7.34 5.19 -35.08
N VAL A 297 -7.89 5.18 -33.85
CA VAL A 297 -9.03 6.02 -33.46
C VAL A 297 -8.64 7.13 -32.50
N ALA A 298 -7.48 7.02 -31.83
CA ALA A 298 -6.88 8.07 -31.02
C ALA A 298 -5.38 7.84 -30.82
N GLU A 299 -4.65 8.92 -30.63
CA GLU A 299 -3.27 8.95 -30.16
C GLU A 299 -3.20 9.83 -28.90
N TYR A 300 -2.39 9.43 -27.93
CA TYR A 300 -2.31 10.07 -26.63
C TYR A 300 -0.90 10.54 -26.34
N THR A 301 -0.77 11.78 -25.89
CA THR A 301 0.49 12.42 -25.53
C THR A 301 0.52 12.72 -24.04
N SER A 302 1.70 12.80 -23.45
CA SER A 302 1.88 13.38 -22.12
C SER A 302 1.80 14.90 -22.21
N ASP A 303 1.03 15.54 -21.35
CA ASP A 303 0.99 17.02 -21.26
C ASP A 303 2.13 17.56 -20.37
N VAL A 304 2.87 16.68 -19.67
CA VAL A 304 3.93 17.04 -18.74
C VAL A 304 5.23 16.30 -19.05
N THR A 305 6.35 16.91 -18.67
CA THR A 305 7.67 16.25 -18.64
C THR A 305 7.85 15.60 -17.28
N GLY A 306 8.17 14.30 -17.25
CA GLY A 306 8.31 13.53 -16.01
C GLY A 306 8.73 12.08 -16.25
N GLU A 307 8.38 11.20 -15.32
CA GLU A 307 8.68 9.78 -15.40
C GLU A 307 7.39 8.93 -15.33
N VAL A 308 7.30 7.90 -16.16
CA VAL A 308 6.16 6.97 -16.16
C VAL A 308 6.13 6.19 -14.84
N ALA A 309 5.10 6.43 -14.05
CA ALA A 309 4.90 5.76 -12.75
C ALA A 309 3.98 4.55 -12.84
N SER A 310 2.97 4.59 -13.71
CA SER A 310 2.07 3.47 -13.92
C SER A 310 1.51 3.46 -15.33
N TYR A 311 1.02 2.30 -15.76
CA TYR A 311 0.30 2.15 -17.02
C TYR A 311 -0.75 1.03 -16.96
N ARG A 312 -1.67 1.08 -17.92
CA ARG A 312 -2.72 0.08 -18.07
C ARG A 312 -2.17 -1.23 -18.60
N THR A 313 -2.49 -2.35 -17.95
CA THR A 313 -2.16 -3.71 -18.41
C THR A 313 -3.30 -4.37 -19.20
N ASP A 314 -4.55 -3.93 -18.98
CA ASP A 314 -5.66 -4.36 -19.83
C ASP A 314 -5.47 -3.79 -21.25
N ALA A 315 -5.44 -4.68 -22.25
CA ALA A 315 -5.23 -4.30 -23.64
C ALA A 315 -6.40 -3.53 -24.28
N THR A 316 -7.48 -3.31 -23.54
CA THR A 316 -8.65 -2.53 -23.96
C THR A 316 -8.95 -1.45 -22.96
N SER A 317 -9.56 -0.34 -23.45
CA SER A 317 -10.04 0.73 -22.58
C SER A 317 -11.30 1.36 -23.09
N GLU A 318 -12.04 2.00 -22.21
CA GLU A 318 -13.18 2.86 -22.50
C GLU A 318 -12.82 4.33 -22.16
N PRO A 319 -13.58 5.32 -22.63
CA PRO A 319 -13.37 6.72 -22.27
C PRO A 319 -13.30 6.91 -20.75
N GLY A 320 -12.31 7.70 -20.30
CA GLY A 320 -12.06 7.98 -18.90
C GLY A 320 -11.11 6.99 -18.19
N ASN A 321 -10.75 5.86 -18.82
CA ASN A 321 -9.74 4.98 -18.25
C ASN A 321 -8.35 5.63 -18.30
N ILE A 322 -7.57 5.45 -17.22
CA ILE A 322 -6.16 5.83 -17.21
C ILE A 322 -5.37 4.86 -18.10
N LEU A 323 -4.58 5.39 -19.03
CA LEU A 323 -3.68 4.64 -19.89
C LEU A 323 -2.25 4.65 -19.35
N VAL A 324 -1.77 5.82 -18.96
CA VAL A 324 -0.42 6.06 -18.39
C VAL A 324 -0.55 7.11 -17.31
N THR A 325 0.21 6.98 -16.22
CA THR A 325 0.39 8.05 -15.23
C THR A 325 1.83 8.50 -15.25
N VAL A 326 2.06 9.79 -15.40
CA VAL A 326 3.39 10.41 -15.35
C VAL A 326 3.55 11.16 -14.04
N LEU A 327 4.55 10.75 -13.26
CA LEU A 327 4.97 11.45 -12.05
C LEU A 327 5.90 12.60 -12.45
N TYR A 328 5.65 13.80 -11.92
CA TYR A 328 6.40 15.00 -12.27
C TYR A 328 6.50 15.98 -11.10
N ASN A 329 7.34 17.00 -11.26
CA ASN A 329 7.43 18.09 -10.30
C ASN A 329 6.71 19.32 -10.84
N ARG A 330 5.60 19.64 -10.17
CA ARG A 330 4.83 20.85 -10.43
C ARG A 330 5.45 22.04 -9.74
N THR A 331 5.49 23.15 -10.44
CA THR A 331 5.89 24.43 -9.87
C THR A 331 4.67 25.28 -9.52
N PRO A 332 4.76 26.24 -8.57
CA PRO A 332 3.62 27.09 -8.21
C PRO A 332 3.00 27.89 -9.37
N SER A 333 3.71 28.00 -10.50
CA SER A 333 3.24 28.68 -11.70
C SER A 333 2.30 27.83 -12.59
N ASP A 334 2.19 26.53 -12.34
CA ASP A 334 1.51 25.60 -13.25
C ASP A 334 -0.04 25.49 -13.08
N GLY A 335 -0.65 26.41 -12.28
CA GLY A 335 -2.12 26.46 -12.09
C GLY A 335 -2.67 25.40 -11.12
N ILE A 336 -3.99 25.19 -11.05
CA ILE A 336 -4.66 24.26 -10.12
C ILE A 336 -4.55 22.82 -10.63
N ASP A 337 -4.31 21.85 -9.72
CA ASP A 337 -4.27 20.42 -10.04
C ASP A 337 -5.66 19.91 -10.46
N PRO A 338 -5.83 19.35 -11.67
CA PRO A 338 -7.12 18.80 -12.08
C PRO A 338 -7.59 17.58 -11.29
N LEU A 339 -6.71 16.97 -10.44
CA LEU A 339 -7.06 15.85 -9.54
C LEU A 339 -7.28 16.29 -8.09
N ALA A 340 -7.22 17.59 -7.79
CA ALA A 340 -7.43 18.13 -6.44
C ALA A 340 -8.92 18.35 -6.11
N GLU A 341 -9.87 17.95 -6.97
CA GLU A 341 -11.32 18.01 -6.71
C GLU A 341 -11.93 16.63 -6.41
#